data_8ab099de20d0f5368da0e2e2214ff05d
#
_entry.id   8ab099de20d0f5368da0e2e2214ff05d
#
_cell.length_a   1.000
_cell.length_b   1.000
_cell.length_c   1.000
_cell.angle_alpha   90.00
_cell.angle_beta   90.00
_cell.angle_gamma   90.00
#
_symmetry.space_group_name_H-M   'P 1'
#
loop_
_entity.id
_entity.type
_entity.pdbx_description
1 polymer ?
#
loop_
_entity_poly.entity_id
_entity_poly.type
_entity_poly.pdbx_seq_one_letter_code
_entity_poly.pdbx_strand_id
1 'polypeptide(L)'
;MDDFNLTWLANGAGGSRQPGLQAELRRLGVGPYACRHMSAKGDFYALRAENLRAPAANILKQEFLAKGAEAAVHPQVILGQPERSAVLMLATAAQYKRICEGLRRQQFGLPALAAEIEQALLNIGREEWQLPVSGQNRQMTLSTNTQIMGILNLTPDSFSDGGSYASVEQAVERALQMQSQGAYIIDVGG
;
A
#
# COMPACT_ATOMS: atom_id res chain seq x y z
N MET A 1 5.88 5.12 -19.31
CA MET A 1 5.46 4.21 -18.21
C MET A 1 4.06 4.64 -17.85
N ASP A 2 3.08 3.78 -18.00
CA ASP A 2 1.72 4.13 -17.61
C ASP A 2 1.66 4.14 -16.09
N ASP A 3 1.50 5.33 -15.51
CA ASP A 3 1.28 5.51 -14.08
C ASP A 3 -0.22 5.37 -13.82
N PHE A 4 -0.62 4.24 -13.26
CA PHE A 4 -2.04 3.93 -13.03
C PHE A 4 -2.61 4.56 -11.75
N ASN A 5 -1.77 5.22 -10.94
CA ASN A 5 -2.19 5.84 -9.67
C ASN A 5 -3.16 4.95 -8.88
N LEU A 6 -2.70 3.74 -8.55
CA LEU A 6 -3.53 2.77 -7.83
C LEU A 6 -3.84 3.30 -6.42
N THR A 7 -5.11 3.55 -6.15
CA THR A 7 -5.58 4.08 -4.88
C THR A 7 -6.42 3.03 -4.15
N TRP A 8 -6.10 2.84 -2.89
CA TRP A 8 -6.88 2.06 -1.95
C TRP A 8 -8.08 2.87 -1.46
N LEU A 9 -9.30 2.37 -1.57
CA LEU A 9 -10.51 3.09 -1.15
C LEU A 9 -11.15 2.53 0.12
N ALA A 10 -11.17 1.21 0.28
CA ALA A 10 -11.70 0.57 1.48
C ALA A 10 -11.23 -0.87 1.60
N ASN A 11 -10.99 -1.27 2.83
CA ASN A 11 -11.11 -2.66 3.25
C ASN A 11 -12.36 -2.74 4.14
N GLY A 12 -13.08 -3.84 4.11
CA GLY A 12 -14.21 -4.01 5.03
C GLY A 12 -13.73 -3.81 6.47
N ALA A 13 -14.08 -2.69 7.08
CA ALA A 13 -13.84 -2.29 8.47
C ALA A 13 -12.58 -2.89 9.15
N GLY A 14 -11.43 -2.22 9.00
CA GLY A 14 -10.36 -2.33 9.97
C GLY A 14 -9.46 -3.57 9.90
N GLY A 15 -8.83 -3.86 8.76
CA GLY A 15 -7.78 -4.88 8.65
C GLY A 15 -8.23 -6.20 8.00
N SER A 16 -7.29 -7.09 7.76
CA SER A 16 -7.58 -8.41 7.21
C SER A 16 -8.42 -9.24 8.18
N ARG A 17 -9.52 -9.82 7.69
CA ARG A 17 -10.35 -10.76 8.45
C ARG A 17 -9.81 -12.19 8.44
N GLN A 18 -8.74 -12.44 7.70
CA GLN A 18 -8.19 -13.80 7.53
C GLN A 18 -7.84 -14.50 8.84
N PRO A 19 -7.18 -13.84 9.83
CA PRO A 19 -6.85 -14.52 11.09
C PRO A 19 -8.08 -15.02 11.86
N GLY A 20 -9.11 -14.20 11.96
CA GLY A 20 -10.37 -14.57 12.63
C GLY A 20 -11.10 -15.69 11.91
N LEU A 21 -11.23 -15.58 10.57
CA LEU A 21 -11.88 -16.61 9.77
C LEU A 21 -11.09 -17.92 9.76
N GLN A 22 -9.76 -17.87 9.75
CA GLN A 22 -8.93 -19.07 9.89
C GLN A 22 -9.13 -19.78 11.24
N ALA A 23 -9.26 -19.01 12.33
CA ALA A 23 -9.52 -19.56 13.65
C ALA A 23 -10.86 -20.31 13.68
N GLU A 24 -11.91 -19.73 13.12
CA GLU A 24 -13.23 -20.40 13.02
C GLU A 24 -13.19 -21.65 12.15
N LEU A 25 -12.54 -21.61 11.01
CA LEU A 25 -12.38 -22.77 10.13
C LEU A 25 -11.62 -23.91 10.85
N ARG A 26 -10.58 -23.59 11.63
CA ARG A 26 -9.86 -24.59 12.44
C ARG A 26 -10.74 -25.18 13.53
N ARG A 27 -11.58 -24.38 14.19
CA ARG A 27 -12.56 -24.88 15.20
C ARG A 27 -13.54 -25.87 14.59
N LEU A 28 -13.90 -25.70 13.32
CA LEU A 28 -14.72 -26.63 12.55
C LEU A 28 -13.96 -27.88 12.08
N GLY A 29 -12.66 -28.00 12.39
CA GLY A 29 -11.83 -29.13 11.95
C GLY A 29 -11.36 -29.04 10.49
N VAL A 30 -11.47 -27.88 9.84
CA VAL A 30 -11.05 -27.71 8.45
C VAL A 30 -9.52 -27.77 8.36
N GLY A 31 -9.02 -28.61 7.44
CA GLY A 31 -7.57 -28.81 7.26
C GLY A 31 -6.81 -27.54 6.83
N PRO A 32 -5.50 -27.45 7.08
CA PRO A 32 -4.71 -26.22 6.89
C PRO A 32 -4.74 -25.66 5.47
N TYR A 33 -4.75 -26.50 4.45
CA TYR A 33 -4.84 -26.09 3.04
C TYR A 33 -6.18 -25.39 2.75
N ALA A 34 -7.28 -26.03 3.13
CA ALA A 34 -8.61 -25.48 2.92
C ALA A 34 -8.84 -24.20 3.74
N CYS A 35 -8.31 -24.14 4.98
CA CYS A 35 -8.33 -22.91 5.79
C CYS A 35 -7.74 -21.72 5.04
N ARG A 36 -6.52 -21.85 4.49
CA ARG A 36 -5.88 -20.78 3.74
C ARG A 36 -6.67 -20.39 2.48
N HIS A 37 -7.16 -21.38 1.74
CA HIS A 37 -7.92 -21.13 0.52
C HIS A 37 -9.27 -20.45 0.79
N MET A 38 -9.96 -20.84 1.85
CA MET A 38 -11.26 -20.29 2.21
C MET A 38 -11.15 -18.90 2.85
N SER A 39 -10.15 -18.68 3.71
CA SER A 39 -9.97 -17.39 4.39
C SER A 39 -9.69 -16.25 3.42
N ALA A 40 -8.98 -16.48 2.32
CA ALA A 40 -8.74 -15.50 1.28
C ALA A 40 -10.01 -15.02 0.57
N LYS A 41 -11.15 -15.70 0.74
CA LYS A 41 -12.46 -15.27 0.24
C LYS A 41 -13.20 -14.35 1.21
N GLY A 42 -12.74 -14.26 2.45
CA GLY A 42 -13.34 -13.41 3.49
C GLY A 42 -12.89 -11.96 3.42
N ASP A 43 -11.77 -11.68 2.79
CA ASP A 43 -11.26 -10.32 2.63
C ASP A 43 -11.73 -9.73 1.30
N PHE A 44 -12.49 -8.66 1.40
CA PHE A 44 -13.00 -7.92 0.25
C PHE A 44 -12.28 -6.57 0.15
N TYR A 45 -11.86 -6.23 -1.05
CA TYR A 45 -11.05 -5.05 -1.31
C TYR A 45 -11.62 -4.20 -2.44
N ALA A 46 -11.60 -2.88 -2.23
CA ALA A 46 -11.93 -1.88 -3.23
C ALA A 46 -10.66 -1.12 -3.62
N LEU A 47 -10.21 -1.29 -4.85
CA LEU A 47 -9.07 -0.58 -5.43
C LEU A 47 -9.55 0.31 -6.58
N ARG A 48 -8.93 1.47 -6.72
CA ARG A 48 -9.16 2.37 -7.84
C ARG A 48 -7.86 2.54 -8.62
N ALA A 49 -7.91 2.25 -9.90
CA ALA A 49 -6.84 2.56 -10.85
C ALA A 49 -7.26 3.72 -11.73
N GLU A 50 -6.36 4.64 -11.98
CA GLU A 50 -6.59 5.81 -12.81
C GLU A 50 -5.85 5.72 -14.14
N ASN A 51 -6.21 6.60 -15.04
CA ASN A 51 -5.46 6.83 -16.29
C ASN A 51 -5.36 5.61 -17.23
N LEU A 52 -6.29 4.65 -17.13
CA LEU A 52 -6.34 3.51 -18.04
C LEU A 52 -6.85 3.94 -19.42
N ARG A 53 -6.19 3.47 -20.47
CA ARG A 53 -6.71 3.62 -21.82
C ARG A 53 -8.03 2.85 -21.96
N ALA A 54 -8.98 3.35 -22.74
CA ALA A 54 -10.31 2.73 -22.86
C ALA A 54 -10.27 1.23 -23.18
N PRO A 55 -9.41 0.72 -24.10
CA PRO A 55 -9.27 -0.72 -24.32
C PRO A 55 -8.81 -1.48 -23.07
N ALA A 56 -7.84 -0.94 -22.34
CA ALA A 56 -7.35 -1.55 -21.09
C ALA A 56 -8.45 -1.61 -20.03
N ALA A 57 -9.17 -0.51 -19.81
CA ALA A 57 -10.29 -0.45 -18.87
C ALA A 57 -11.40 -1.45 -19.20
N ASN A 58 -11.70 -1.65 -20.49
CA ASN A 58 -12.69 -2.61 -20.94
C ASN A 58 -12.23 -4.06 -20.71
N ILE A 59 -11.00 -4.40 -21.09
CA ILE A 59 -10.42 -5.73 -20.83
C ILE A 59 -10.38 -6.02 -19.33
N LEU A 60 -9.93 -5.05 -18.53
CA LEU A 60 -9.89 -5.16 -17.06
C LEU A 60 -11.28 -5.50 -16.51
N LYS A 61 -12.32 -4.78 -16.92
CA LYS A 61 -13.71 -5.06 -16.53
C LYS A 61 -14.11 -6.50 -16.88
N GLN A 62 -13.83 -6.96 -18.09
CA GLN A 62 -14.17 -8.32 -18.51
C GLN A 62 -13.44 -9.39 -17.69
N GLU A 63 -12.17 -9.18 -17.36
CA GLU A 63 -11.41 -10.08 -16.48
C GLU A 63 -12.02 -10.19 -15.09
N PHE A 64 -12.48 -9.05 -14.52
CA PHE A 64 -13.16 -9.05 -13.21
C PHE A 64 -14.49 -9.84 -13.29
N LEU A 65 -15.35 -9.52 -14.24
CA LEU A 65 -16.64 -10.21 -14.42
C LEU A 65 -16.45 -11.72 -14.65
N ALA A 66 -15.47 -12.12 -15.46
CA ALA A 66 -15.16 -13.54 -15.72
C ALA A 66 -14.71 -14.30 -14.46
N LYS A 67 -14.30 -13.63 -13.40
CA LYS A 67 -13.92 -14.24 -12.12
C LYS A 67 -14.98 -14.03 -11.01
N GLY A 68 -16.18 -13.57 -11.40
CA GLY A 68 -17.28 -13.30 -10.46
C GLY A 68 -16.98 -12.13 -9.51
N ALA A 69 -16.17 -11.18 -9.97
CA ALA A 69 -15.85 -9.93 -9.28
C ALA A 69 -16.49 -8.76 -10.05
N GLU A 70 -16.42 -7.55 -9.52
CA GLU A 70 -17.02 -6.37 -10.13
C GLU A 70 -15.98 -5.32 -10.48
N ALA A 71 -16.17 -4.64 -11.63
CA ALA A 71 -15.40 -3.48 -12.00
C ALA A 71 -16.29 -2.42 -12.65
N ALA A 72 -16.30 -1.23 -12.08
CA ALA A 72 -17.03 -0.09 -12.61
C ALA A 72 -16.09 0.78 -13.47
N VAL A 73 -16.54 1.07 -14.69
CA VAL A 73 -15.85 1.93 -15.66
C VAL A 73 -16.82 2.98 -16.18
N HIS A 74 -16.30 4.03 -16.80
CA HIS A 74 -17.16 5.01 -17.49
C HIS A 74 -18.02 4.34 -18.56
N PRO A 75 -19.32 4.66 -18.68
CA PRO A 75 -20.23 3.96 -19.60
C PRO A 75 -19.78 3.93 -21.06
N GLN A 76 -19.11 4.99 -21.49
CA GLN A 76 -18.65 5.13 -22.89
C GLN A 76 -17.29 4.48 -23.16
N VAL A 77 -16.65 3.83 -22.19
CA VAL A 77 -15.37 3.13 -22.38
C VAL A 77 -15.48 2.08 -23.50
N ILE A 78 -16.62 1.43 -23.63
CA ILE A 78 -16.88 0.46 -24.71
C ILE A 78 -16.82 1.10 -26.11
N LEU A 79 -17.09 2.41 -26.20
CA LEU A 79 -17.01 3.19 -27.43
C LEU A 79 -15.63 3.87 -27.61
N GLY A 80 -14.68 3.56 -26.74
CA GLY A 80 -13.35 4.18 -26.74
C GLY A 80 -13.31 5.59 -26.13
N GLN A 81 -14.35 6.01 -25.40
CA GLN A 81 -14.47 7.33 -24.78
C GLN A 81 -14.73 7.22 -23.26
N PRO A 82 -14.16 8.08 -22.43
CA PRO A 82 -13.02 8.95 -22.75
C PRO A 82 -11.79 8.11 -23.13
N GLU A 83 -10.80 8.68 -23.80
CA GLU A 83 -9.58 7.96 -24.19
C GLU A 83 -8.91 7.29 -22.98
N ARG A 84 -8.98 7.94 -21.82
CA ARG A 84 -8.51 7.43 -20.53
C ARG A 84 -9.59 7.53 -19.48
N SER A 85 -9.67 6.52 -18.62
CA SER A 85 -10.71 6.41 -17.59
C SER A 85 -10.13 5.84 -16.29
N ALA A 86 -10.75 6.19 -15.18
CA ALA A 86 -10.57 5.46 -13.93
C ALA A 86 -11.40 4.17 -13.95
N VAL A 87 -10.94 3.18 -13.19
CA VAL A 87 -11.67 1.93 -12.95
C VAL A 87 -11.72 1.67 -11.45
N LEU A 88 -12.93 1.45 -10.93
CA LEU A 88 -13.13 0.95 -9.57
C LEU A 88 -13.24 -0.57 -9.61
N MET A 89 -12.36 -1.24 -8.89
CA MET A 89 -12.23 -2.69 -8.85
C MET A 89 -12.70 -3.22 -7.49
N LEU A 90 -13.60 -4.19 -7.48
CA LEU A 90 -14.26 -4.73 -6.30
C LEU A 90 -14.14 -6.26 -6.30
N ALA A 91 -13.29 -6.82 -5.42
CA ALA A 91 -13.06 -8.25 -5.40
C ALA A 91 -12.53 -8.74 -4.04
N THR A 92 -12.62 -10.03 -3.79
CA THR A 92 -11.94 -10.70 -2.69
C THR A 92 -10.45 -10.91 -3.04
N ALA A 93 -9.60 -11.10 -2.01
CA ALA A 93 -8.18 -11.44 -2.21
C ALA A 93 -7.99 -12.64 -3.16
N ALA A 94 -8.82 -13.67 -3.02
CA ALA A 94 -8.77 -14.85 -3.87
C ALA A 94 -9.13 -14.56 -5.34
N GLN A 95 -10.07 -13.64 -5.57
CA GLN A 95 -10.45 -13.20 -6.92
C GLN A 95 -9.36 -12.36 -7.55
N TYR A 96 -8.80 -11.37 -6.81
CA TYR A 96 -7.69 -10.55 -7.30
C TYR A 96 -6.51 -11.41 -7.78
N LYS A 97 -6.12 -12.44 -7.02
CA LYS A 97 -5.05 -13.36 -7.43
C LYS A 97 -5.31 -13.95 -8.82
N ARG A 98 -6.52 -14.50 -9.05
CA ARG A 98 -6.90 -15.11 -10.35
C ARG A 98 -7.02 -14.07 -11.46
N ILE A 99 -7.49 -12.86 -11.14
CA ILE A 99 -7.58 -11.74 -12.06
C ILE A 99 -6.20 -11.33 -12.52
N CYS A 100 -5.26 -11.12 -11.59
CA CYS A 100 -3.88 -10.75 -11.90
C CYS A 100 -3.17 -11.80 -12.79
N GLU A 101 -3.43 -13.10 -12.58
CA GLU A 101 -2.96 -14.17 -13.47
C GLU A 101 -3.49 -14.00 -14.91
N GLY A 102 -4.74 -13.56 -15.07
CA GLY A 102 -5.35 -13.22 -16.37
C GLY A 102 -4.73 -11.97 -16.99
N LEU A 103 -4.63 -10.89 -16.21
CA LEU A 103 -4.10 -9.61 -16.66
C LEU A 103 -2.65 -9.67 -17.15
N ARG A 104 -1.82 -10.55 -16.59
CA ARG A 104 -0.43 -10.76 -17.04
C ARG A 104 -0.31 -11.23 -18.49
N ARG A 105 -1.37 -11.81 -19.05
CA ARG A 105 -1.42 -12.30 -20.44
C ARG A 105 -2.02 -11.29 -21.39
N GLN A 106 -2.46 -10.14 -20.87
CA GLN A 106 -3.13 -9.10 -21.66
C GLN A 106 -2.14 -8.05 -22.16
N GLN A 107 -2.65 -7.13 -22.97
CA GLN A 107 -1.90 -6.01 -23.55
C GLN A 107 -2.21 -4.68 -22.80
N PHE A 108 -1.79 -3.57 -23.37
CA PHE A 108 -2.14 -2.20 -22.94
C PHE A 108 -1.74 -1.85 -21.49
N GLY A 109 -0.59 -2.37 -21.02
CA GLY A 109 -0.08 -2.06 -19.67
C GLY A 109 -0.72 -2.89 -18.55
N LEU A 110 -1.68 -3.76 -18.83
CA LEU A 110 -2.34 -4.60 -17.82
C LEU A 110 -1.41 -5.54 -17.04
N PRO A 111 -0.30 -6.08 -17.61
CA PRO A 111 0.69 -6.81 -16.83
C PRO A 111 1.34 -5.96 -15.73
N ALA A 112 1.64 -4.69 -16.00
CA ALA A 112 2.19 -3.77 -15.00
C ALA A 112 1.15 -3.47 -13.91
N LEU A 113 -0.10 -3.18 -14.30
CA LEU A 113 -1.19 -2.99 -13.36
C LEU A 113 -1.41 -4.22 -12.46
N ALA A 114 -1.29 -5.43 -12.99
CA ALA A 114 -1.38 -6.65 -12.19
C ALA A 114 -0.30 -6.71 -11.11
N ALA A 115 0.94 -6.33 -11.43
CA ALA A 115 2.02 -6.26 -10.45
C ALA A 115 1.77 -5.19 -9.37
N GLU A 116 1.25 -4.02 -9.75
CA GLU A 116 0.87 -2.95 -8.81
C GLU A 116 -0.26 -3.41 -7.87
N ILE A 117 -1.30 -4.06 -8.39
CA ILE A 117 -2.40 -4.61 -7.59
C ILE A 117 -1.86 -5.62 -6.57
N GLU A 118 -1.00 -6.55 -7.00
CA GLU A 118 -0.42 -7.55 -6.10
C GLU A 118 0.43 -6.92 -5.01
N GLN A 119 1.25 -5.92 -5.36
CA GLN A 119 2.05 -5.20 -4.38
C GLN A 119 1.17 -4.41 -3.40
N ALA A 120 0.10 -3.78 -3.87
CA ALA A 120 -0.86 -3.10 -3.01
C ALA A 120 -1.52 -4.08 -2.01
N LEU A 121 -1.93 -5.25 -2.47
CA LEU A 121 -2.52 -6.29 -1.61
C LEU A 121 -1.52 -6.85 -0.60
N LEU A 122 -0.24 -7.02 -0.97
CA LEU A 122 0.82 -7.43 -0.04
C LEU A 122 1.08 -6.39 1.06
N ASN A 123 0.94 -5.10 0.72
CA ASN A 123 1.18 -4.02 1.66
C ASN A 123 0.07 -3.83 2.70
N ILE A 124 -1.15 -4.33 2.45
CA ILE A 124 -2.31 -4.17 3.35
C ILE A 124 -2.11 -4.83 4.71
N GLY A 125 -1.51 -5.99 4.75
CA GLY A 125 -1.25 -6.73 5.98
C GLY A 125 0.16 -6.53 6.54
N ARG A 126 0.89 -5.56 6.00
CA ARG A 126 2.29 -5.35 6.36
C ARG A 126 2.37 -4.54 7.65
N GLU A 127 2.87 -5.15 8.69
CA GLU A 127 3.06 -4.52 10.01
C GLU A 127 4.47 -3.96 10.19
N GLU A 128 5.41 -4.35 9.33
CA GLU A 128 6.80 -3.89 9.36
C GLU A 128 7.27 -3.38 8.00
N TRP A 129 7.97 -2.26 8.03
CA TRP A 129 8.58 -1.63 6.86
C TRP A 129 10.08 -1.52 7.08
N GLN A 130 10.86 -2.06 6.15
CA GLN A 130 12.31 -1.92 6.12
C GLN A 130 12.66 -0.78 5.17
N LEU A 131 13.18 0.32 5.72
CA LEU A 131 13.62 1.47 4.95
C LEU A 131 15.15 1.46 4.86
N PRO A 132 15.73 1.52 3.65
CA PRO A 132 17.17 1.62 3.51
C PRO A 132 17.64 2.98 4.04
N VAL A 133 18.69 2.97 4.84
CA VAL A 133 19.35 4.21 5.29
C VAL A 133 20.43 4.55 4.27
N SER A 134 20.26 5.69 3.60
CA SER A 134 21.22 6.15 2.58
C SER A 134 22.63 6.28 3.13
N GLY A 135 23.63 5.83 2.38
CA GLY A 135 25.04 5.92 2.76
C GLY A 135 25.52 4.94 3.85
N GLN A 136 24.64 4.07 4.34
CA GLN A 136 25.00 3.03 5.30
C GLN A 136 24.40 1.69 4.89
N ASN A 137 25.12 0.60 5.09
CA ASN A 137 24.56 -0.75 4.89
C ASN A 137 23.66 -1.12 6.09
N ARG A 138 22.72 -0.22 6.44
CA ARG A 138 21.77 -0.37 7.55
C ARG A 138 20.35 -0.17 7.04
N GLN A 139 19.41 -0.84 7.68
CA GLN A 139 17.98 -0.70 7.44
C GLN A 139 17.32 -0.18 8.72
N MET A 140 16.37 0.71 8.56
CA MET A 140 15.50 1.19 9.61
C MET A 140 14.19 0.42 9.54
N THR A 141 13.76 -0.14 10.68
CA THR A 141 12.49 -0.86 10.78
C THR A 141 11.42 0.05 11.37
N LEU A 142 10.37 0.29 10.60
CA LEU A 142 9.14 0.90 11.10
C LEU A 142 8.11 -0.21 11.32
N SER A 143 7.50 -0.24 12.49
CA SER A 143 6.51 -1.26 12.87
C SER A 143 5.25 -0.60 13.46
N THR A 144 4.37 -1.41 14.05
CA THR A 144 3.18 -0.94 14.77
C THR A 144 3.51 -0.12 16.01
N ASN A 145 4.75 -0.18 16.51
CA ASN A 145 5.20 0.66 17.61
C ASN A 145 5.45 2.09 17.11
N THR A 146 4.93 3.06 17.86
CA THR A 146 5.16 4.47 17.57
C THR A 146 6.65 4.78 17.67
N GLN A 147 7.24 5.29 16.59
CA GLN A 147 8.61 5.79 16.56
C GLN A 147 8.59 7.31 16.71
N ILE A 148 9.46 7.83 17.56
CA ILE A 148 9.57 9.28 17.81
C ILE A 148 10.65 9.84 16.89
N MET A 149 10.29 10.90 16.15
CA MET A 149 11.24 11.67 15.36
C MET A 149 11.46 13.03 16.01
N GLY A 150 12.70 13.29 16.43
CA GLY A 150 13.13 14.60 16.92
C GLY A 150 13.45 15.52 15.75
N ILE A 151 13.01 16.77 15.80
CA ILE A 151 13.33 17.80 14.80
C ILE A 151 14.41 18.71 15.36
N LEU A 152 15.55 18.81 14.69
CA LEU A 152 16.68 19.65 15.02
C LEU A 152 16.87 20.70 13.92
N ASN A 153 16.36 21.91 14.13
CA ASN A 153 16.51 23.01 13.19
C ASN A 153 17.82 23.75 13.44
N LEU A 154 18.66 23.87 12.42
CA LEU A 154 19.95 24.57 12.47
C LEU A 154 19.90 25.96 11.80
N THR A 155 18.74 26.38 11.26
CA THR A 155 18.58 27.67 10.60
C THR A 155 18.48 28.81 11.60
N PRO A 156 19.08 29.99 11.32
CA PRO A 156 19.01 31.16 12.20
C PRO A 156 17.60 31.69 12.47
N ASP A 157 16.63 31.35 11.62
CA ASP A 157 15.26 31.87 11.61
C ASP A 157 14.21 30.91 12.22
N SER A 158 14.61 29.85 12.89
CA SER A 158 13.65 28.89 13.49
C SER A 158 13.00 29.49 14.75
N PHE A 159 11.85 30.15 14.57
CA PHE A 159 11.15 31.00 15.53
C PHE A 159 10.40 30.29 16.66
N SER A 160 10.32 28.98 16.75
CA SER A 160 9.42 28.36 17.73
C SER A 160 10.02 28.03 19.07
N ASP A 161 11.35 27.88 19.23
CA ASP A 161 11.98 27.45 20.49
C ASP A 161 13.13 28.35 20.99
N GLY A 162 13.30 29.55 20.45
CA GLY A 162 14.21 30.57 21.04
C GLY A 162 15.71 30.24 21.05
N GLY A 163 16.17 29.25 20.29
CA GLY A 163 17.53 28.80 20.33
C GLY A 163 18.16 28.56 18.95
N SER A 164 18.83 29.56 18.42
CA SER A 164 19.88 29.33 17.42
C SER A 164 21.01 28.54 18.11
N TYR A 165 21.34 27.34 17.62
CA TYR A 165 22.54 26.65 18.08
C TYR A 165 23.74 27.43 17.62
N ALA A 166 24.50 27.99 18.60
CA ALA A 166 25.62 28.86 18.33
C ALA A 166 26.84 28.07 17.77
N SER A 167 26.82 26.74 17.83
CA SER A 167 27.89 25.90 17.30
C SER A 167 27.41 24.48 16.94
N VAL A 168 28.20 23.80 16.11
CA VAL A 168 27.97 22.40 15.72
C VAL A 168 27.96 21.48 16.94
N GLU A 169 28.79 21.76 17.93
CA GLU A 169 28.89 20.99 19.17
C GLU A 169 27.58 21.00 19.95
N GLN A 170 26.94 22.17 20.07
CA GLN A 170 25.62 22.28 20.71
C GLN A 170 24.52 21.54 19.96
N ALA A 171 24.56 21.57 18.63
CA ALA A 171 23.63 20.82 17.82
C ALA A 171 23.79 19.31 18.01
N VAL A 172 25.02 18.82 18.06
CA VAL A 172 25.34 17.41 18.32
C VAL A 172 24.91 17.02 19.74
N GLU A 173 25.17 17.84 20.73
CA GLU A 173 24.74 17.60 22.13
C GLU A 173 23.20 17.48 22.20
N ARG A 174 22.49 18.39 21.53
CA ARG A 174 21.02 18.33 21.46
C ARG A 174 20.51 17.07 20.78
N ALA A 175 21.13 16.64 19.68
CA ALA A 175 20.80 15.40 19.00
C ALA A 175 20.97 14.17 19.91
N LEU A 176 22.10 14.10 20.64
CA LEU A 176 22.36 13.04 21.60
C LEU A 176 21.38 13.06 22.79
N GLN A 177 20.97 14.23 23.23
CA GLN A 177 19.95 14.39 24.25
C GLN A 177 18.58 13.85 23.73
N MET A 178 18.16 14.22 22.52
CA MET A 178 16.92 13.68 21.91
C MET A 178 16.98 12.15 21.80
N GLN A 179 18.12 11.60 21.38
CA GLN A 179 18.31 10.16 21.32
C GLN A 179 18.17 9.51 22.70
N SER A 180 18.78 10.09 23.75
CA SER A 180 18.69 9.57 25.12
C SER A 180 17.27 9.65 25.69
N GLN A 181 16.44 10.59 25.19
CA GLN A 181 15.03 10.77 25.53
C GLN A 181 14.10 9.86 24.72
N GLY A 182 14.63 9.04 23.80
CA GLY A 182 13.87 8.04 23.06
C GLY A 182 13.58 8.40 21.61
N ALA A 183 14.17 9.44 21.05
CA ALA A 183 14.07 9.69 19.62
C ALA A 183 14.77 8.56 18.83
N TYR A 184 14.02 7.93 17.93
CA TYR A 184 14.50 6.87 17.03
C TYR A 184 15.09 7.45 15.74
N ILE A 185 14.55 8.59 15.31
CA ILE A 185 14.99 9.35 14.14
C ILE A 185 15.26 10.79 14.59
N ILE A 186 16.27 11.42 14.01
CA ILE A 186 16.51 12.86 14.17
C ILE A 186 16.51 13.46 12.77
N ASP A 187 15.56 14.37 12.53
CA ASP A 187 15.48 15.16 11.32
C ASP A 187 16.28 16.45 11.53
N VAL A 188 17.32 16.64 10.74
CA VAL A 188 18.21 17.80 10.83
C VAL A 188 17.94 18.71 9.65
N GLY A 189 17.31 19.85 9.93
CA GLY A 189 17.01 20.91 8.96
C GLY A 189 18.06 22.03 9.02
N GLY A 190 18.55 22.46 7.83
CA GLY A 190 19.51 23.56 7.72
C GLY A 190 19.47 24.19 6.32
#